data_e7f25e2dbfd92ece9aba8aded5a82326
#
_entry.id   e7f25e2dbfd92ece9aba8aded5a82326
#
_cell.length_a   1.000
_cell.length_b   1.000
_cell.length_c   1.000
_cell.angle_alpha   90.00
_cell.angle_beta   90.00
_cell.angle_gamma   90.00
#
_symmetry.space_group_name_H-M   'P 1'
#
loop_
_entity.id
_entity.type
_entity.pdbx_description
1 polymer ?
#
loop_
_entity_poly.entity_id
_entity_poly.type
_entity_poly.pdbx_seq_one_letter_code
_entity_poly.pdbx_strand_id
1 'polypeptide(L)'
;MVPLGGCGEIGMNLTMYGTAGKWLMVDCGMTFADDNLPGIDIVVPDPTFAETEAEDIVGLVITHGHEDHLGAVHHLWRRFRCPVYATPFAAELLISKLREAGIEDDVDLHIVRDERPLELGPFRVTLIGLTHSTLEMQALAIETPHGTLLHTGDWKFDVTPMLGPVSDEDALRAWGAKGVRALICDSTNIFSPGTSGSEGDVRAELIKTVQGRKGLVVITSFASNVARLESAAHAAKAAGRHFALVGRSLWKFYEAARKVGYLSDMAEPLNDKEAAAMPRDKVLLLCTGCQGEARGAMARIANDDHPQVRLKKGDVVIFSSKIIPGNDKTLYQLHNQLALNEIEVVTEKDRPIHVSGHPSRDELRRMYEIVQPEMLIPVHGEARHLIEQARFGVKDCGLPEAHVVLNGDILQLGPGTPKKLGEVPVGRLAVDASGLVLTAAEMLQNRRRLSQNGAAMIVLVVDEDSELIEDPRVSLIGIAEGADMRALIADAERAIERELGKVNGRRPADDDMLAQTAVRAVRKVVRQANGRRPVTECAVVRLEEGERVAAADKWKEAV
;
A
#
# COMPACT_ATOMS: atom_id res chain seq x y z
N MET A 1 18.76 -16.84 3.23
CA MET A 1 17.89 -15.68 3.04
C MET A 1 16.83 -16.03 2.03
N VAL A 2 15.58 -15.70 2.36
CA VAL A 2 14.41 -15.89 1.49
C VAL A 2 13.54 -14.63 1.59
N PRO A 3 13.55 -13.73 0.60
CA PRO A 3 12.60 -12.64 0.56
C PRO A 3 11.23 -13.16 0.10
N LEU A 4 10.18 -12.82 0.83
CA LEU A 4 8.78 -13.12 0.47
C LEU A 4 8.06 -11.86 -0.05
N GLY A 5 8.67 -10.70 0.14
CA GLY A 5 8.23 -9.40 -0.33
C GLY A 5 9.38 -8.39 -0.33
N GLY A 6 9.26 -7.29 -1.09
CA GLY A 6 10.26 -6.21 -1.17
C GLY A 6 11.41 -6.43 -2.16
N CYS A 7 11.48 -7.56 -2.86
CA CYS A 7 12.50 -7.85 -3.87
C CYS A 7 11.88 -8.05 -5.25
N GLY A 8 12.07 -7.07 -6.14
CA GLY A 8 11.38 -6.98 -7.43
C GLY A 8 10.16 -6.06 -7.39
N GLU A 9 9.91 -5.44 -6.25
CA GLU A 9 8.86 -4.47 -5.97
C GLU A 9 9.28 -3.52 -4.86
N ILE A 10 8.60 -2.39 -4.72
CA ILE A 10 8.72 -1.46 -3.58
C ILE A 10 7.53 -1.69 -2.66
N GLY A 11 7.79 -1.90 -1.36
CA GLY A 11 6.76 -2.21 -0.37
C GLY A 11 6.60 -3.72 -0.11
N MET A 12 5.64 -4.09 0.75
CA MET A 12 5.38 -5.47 1.21
C MET A 12 6.63 -6.19 1.74
N ASN A 13 7.50 -5.47 2.46
CA ASN A 13 8.78 -6.04 2.91
C ASN A 13 8.54 -7.20 3.88
N LEU A 14 9.10 -8.35 3.55
CA LEU A 14 9.10 -9.55 4.38
C LEU A 14 10.30 -10.42 3.98
N THR A 15 11.30 -10.49 4.86
CA THR A 15 12.51 -11.28 4.60
C THR A 15 12.72 -12.32 5.70
N MET A 16 13.03 -13.55 5.31
CA MET A 16 13.36 -14.63 6.24
C MET A 16 14.85 -15.00 6.17
N TYR A 17 15.49 -15.13 7.33
CA TYR A 17 16.86 -15.59 7.48
C TYR A 17 16.86 -16.94 8.19
N GLY A 18 17.43 -17.96 7.57
CA GLY A 18 17.48 -19.33 8.09
C GLY A 18 18.88 -19.78 8.46
N THR A 19 19.05 -20.34 9.67
CA THR A 19 20.27 -21.02 10.10
C THR A 19 19.95 -22.04 11.19
N ALA A 20 20.69 -23.15 11.23
CA ALA A 20 20.55 -24.22 12.23
C ALA A 20 19.08 -24.72 12.42
N GLY A 21 18.30 -24.78 11.35
CA GLY A 21 16.91 -25.21 11.37
C GLY A 21 15.94 -24.21 12.01
N LYS A 22 16.33 -22.95 12.20
CA LYS A 22 15.49 -21.88 12.74
C LYS A 22 15.45 -20.69 11.78
N TRP A 23 14.35 -19.92 11.86
CA TRP A 23 14.08 -18.76 11.00
C TRP A 23 13.88 -17.49 11.83
N LEU A 24 14.52 -16.41 11.39
CA LEU A 24 14.25 -15.05 11.84
C LEU A 24 13.51 -14.32 10.72
N MET A 25 12.39 -13.67 11.04
CA MET A 25 11.68 -12.78 10.13
C MET A 25 12.08 -11.33 10.38
N VAL A 26 12.26 -10.57 9.32
CA VAL A 26 12.47 -9.12 9.35
C VAL A 26 11.38 -8.46 8.52
N ASP A 27 10.62 -7.60 9.17
CA ASP A 27 9.46 -6.89 8.65
C ASP A 27 8.31 -7.80 8.18
N CYS A 28 7.11 -7.24 8.12
CA CYS A 28 5.90 -7.85 7.60
C CYS A 28 4.98 -6.74 7.10
N GLY A 29 5.30 -6.23 5.92
CA GLY A 29 4.72 -5.06 5.34
C GLY A 29 3.58 -5.33 4.38
N MET A 30 2.81 -4.28 4.07
CA MET A 30 1.75 -4.27 3.06
C MET A 30 2.08 -3.31 1.92
N THR A 31 1.29 -3.36 0.86
CA THR A 31 1.27 -2.34 -0.19
C THR A 31 -0.17 -1.99 -0.55
N PHE A 32 -0.35 -0.88 -1.28
CA PHE A 32 -1.66 -0.53 -1.82
C PHE A 32 -1.97 -1.31 -3.10
N ALA A 33 -3.24 -1.63 -3.28
CA ALA A 33 -3.70 -2.29 -4.49
C ALA A 33 -3.63 -1.34 -5.69
N ASP A 34 -3.37 -1.90 -6.86
CA ASP A 34 -3.46 -1.18 -8.13
C ASP A 34 -4.90 -1.19 -8.69
N ASP A 35 -5.15 -0.41 -9.74
CA ASP A 35 -6.45 -0.27 -10.42
C ASP A 35 -6.98 -1.61 -11.00
N ASN A 36 -6.14 -2.65 -11.07
CA ASN A 36 -6.53 -3.96 -11.57
C ASN A 36 -7.26 -4.82 -10.54
N LEU A 37 -7.35 -4.34 -9.29
CA LEU A 37 -8.00 -5.03 -8.16
C LEU A 37 -9.20 -4.22 -7.65
N PRO A 38 -10.33 -4.14 -8.38
CA PRO A 38 -11.49 -3.35 -7.99
C PRO A 38 -12.04 -3.74 -6.63
N GLY A 39 -12.20 -2.73 -5.75
CA GLY A 39 -12.73 -2.90 -4.39
C GLY A 39 -11.73 -3.46 -3.38
N ILE A 40 -10.43 -3.52 -3.75
CA ILE A 40 -9.33 -3.85 -2.86
C ILE A 40 -8.49 -2.60 -2.64
N ASP A 41 -8.21 -2.27 -1.39
CA ASP A 41 -7.35 -1.13 -1.02
C ASP A 41 -5.93 -1.60 -0.64
N ILE A 42 -5.79 -2.82 -0.09
CA ILE A 42 -4.56 -3.34 0.53
C ILE A 42 -4.21 -4.71 -0.01
N VAL A 43 -2.92 -4.92 -0.21
CA VAL A 43 -2.31 -6.19 -0.62
C VAL A 43 -1.18 -6.53 0.36
N VAL A 44 -1.08 -7.80 0.74
CA VAL A 44 -0.05 -8.33 1.64
C VAL A 44 0.70 -9.49 0.97
N PRO A 45 1.94 -9.80 1.40
CA PRO A 45 2.68 -10.93 0.85
C PRO A 45 2.00 -12.26 1.17
N ASP A 46 2.16 -13.24 0.31
CA ASP A 46 1.71 -14.61 0.56
C ASP A 46 2.60 -15.25 1.64
N PRO A 47 2.08 -15.59 2.83
CA PRO A 47 2.85 -16.12 3.93
C PRO A 47 3.05 -17.65 3.87
N THR A 48 2.67 -18.33 2.78
CA THR A 48 2.64 -19.80 2.70
C THR A 48 3.95 -20.46 3.12
N PHE A 49 5.10 -19.91 2.73
CA PHE A 49 6.38 -20.44 3.17
C PHE A 49 6.61 -20.19 4.67
N ALA A 50 6.34 -18.99 5.19
CA ALA A 50 6.44 -18.70 6.61
C ALA A 50 5.48 -19.55 7.45
N GLU A 51 4.28 -19.85 6.94
CA GLU A 51 3.29 -20.74 7.57
C GLU A 51 3.81 -22.19 7.64
N THR A 52 4.49 -22.66 6.60
CA THR A 52 5.10 -24.00 6.58
C THR A 52 6.22 -24.13 7.62
N GLU A 53 6.97 -23.07 7.86
CA GLU A 53 8.11 -23.02 8.77
C GLU A 53 7.73 -22.46 10.17
N ALA A 54 6.44 -22.28 10.46
CA ALA A 54 5.94 -21.53 11.62
C ALA A 54 6.53 -21.99 12.98
N GLU A 55 6.70 -23.30 13.19
CA GLU A 55 7.24 -23.87 14.43
C GLU A 55 8.74 -23.55 14.65
N ASP A 56 9.43 -23.20 13.58
CA ASP A 56 10.84 -22.89 13.58
C ASP A 56 11.15 -21.38 13.51
N ILE A 57 10.11 -20.52 13.44
CA ILE A 57 10.27 -19.06 13.47
C ILE A 57 10.51 -18.61 14.92
N VAL A 58 11.70 -18.08 15.18
CA VAL A 58 12.09 -17.62 16.54
C VAL A 58 11.67 -16.20 16.86
N GLY A 59 11.27 -15.41 15.86
CA GLY A 59 10.74 -14.06 16.05
C GLY A 59 10.65 -13.27 14.76
N LEU A 60 9.83 -12.21 14.82
CA LEU A 60 9.67 -11.17 13.82
C LEU A 60 10.22 -9.86 14.38
N VAL A 61 11.24 -9.28 13.75
CA VAL A 61 11.80 -7.98 14.12
C VAL A 61 11.32 -6.93 13.13
N ILE A 62 10.66 -5.88 13.64
CA ILE A 62 10.19 -4.74 12.85
C ILE A 62 11.24 -3.64 12.86
N THR A 63 11.71 -3.25 11.69
CA THR A 63 12.74 -2.22 11.55
C THR A 63 12.22 -0.82 11.86
N HIS A 64 10.98 -0.51 11.46
CA HIS A 64 10.35 0.80 11.70
C HIS A 64 8.83 0.81 11.47
N GLY A 65 8.20 1.98 11.67
CA GLY A 65 6.75 2.15 11.73
C GLY A 65 6.02 2.41 10.41
N HIS A 66 6.63 2.21 9.23
CA HIS A 66 5.93 2.37 7.95
C HIS A 66 5.05 1.16 7.63
N GLU A 67 3.99 1.40 6.85
CA GLU A 67 3.00 0.38 6.49
C GLU A 67 3.60 -0.76 5.66
N ASP A 68 4.56 -0.47 4.81
CA ASP A 68 5.26 -1.44 3.98
C ASP A 68 6.31 -2.27 4.73
N HIS A 69 6.43 -2.07 6.06
CA HIS A 69 7.27 -2.84 6.97
C HIS A 69 6.49 -3.49 8.12
N LEU A 70 5.42 -2.87 8.65
CA LEU A 70 4.63 -3.46 9.74
C LEU A 70 3.15 -3.70 9.37
N GLY A 71 2.70 -3.14 8.25
CA GLY A 71 1.26 -3.05 7.94
C GLY A 71 0.55 -4.38 7.75
N ALA A 72 1.25 -5.46 7.40
CA ALA A 72 0.64 -6.77 7.23
C ALA A 72 0.63 -7.64 8.51
N VAL A 73 1.31 -7.23 9.59
CA VAL A 73 1.40 -8.06 10.82
C VAL A 73 0.03 -8.49 11.33
N HIS A 74 -0.92 -7.55 11.50
CA HIS A 74 -2.24 -7.87 12.02
C HIS A 74 -3.12 -8.72 11.09
N HIS A 75 -2.76 -8.78 9.79
CA HIS A 75 -3.42 -9.65 8.82
C HIS A 75 -2.84 -11.06 8.80
N LEU A 76 -1.52 -11.19 8.99
CA LEU A 76 -0.79 -12.42 8.74
C LEU A 76 -0.34 -13.16 10.01
N TRP A 77 -0.18 -12.47 11.13
CA TRP A 77 0.42 -13.04 12.36
C TRP A 77 -0.20 -14.37 12.80
N ARG A 78 -1.51 -14.53 12.65
CA ARG A 78 -2.20 -15.80 13.02
C ARG A 78 -1.71 -17.01 12.21
N ARG A 79 -1.01 -16.80 11.08
CA ARG A 79 -0.48 -17.85 10.22
C ARG A 79 0.83 -18.45 10.77
N PHE A 80 1.66 -17.61 11.41
CA PHE A 80 3.00 -18.03 11.87
C PHE A 80 3.21 -17.86 13.40
N ARG A 81 2.41 -17.06 14.09
CA ARG A 81 2.32 -16.96 15.56
C ARG A 81 3.67 -16.89 16.30
N CYS A 82 4.61 -16.11 15.83
CA CYS A 82 5.88 -15.91 16.51
C CYS A 82 5.88 -14.65 17.39
N PRO A 83 6.85 -14.52 18.35
CA PRO A 83 7.09 -13.28 19.07
C PRO A 83 7.43 -12.13 18.13
N VAL A 84 6.98 -10.90 18.44
CA VAL A 84 7.22 -9.70 17.63
C VAL A 84 8.06 -8.70 18.44
N TYR A 85 9.10 -8.16 17.84
CA TYR A 85 10.02 -7.21 18.44
C TYR A 85 9.96 -5.89 17.67
N ALA A 86 9.69 -4.78 18.35
CA ALA A 86 9.56 -3.47 17.73
C ALA A 86 10.07 -2.36 18.67
N THR A 87 10.52 -1.23 18.09
CA THR A 87 10.82 -0.02 18.86
C THR A 87 9.56 0.58 19.48
N PRO A 88 9.64 1.45 20.50
CA PRO A 88 8.48 2.03 21.14
C PRO A 88 7.48 2.66 20.17
N PHE A 89 7.97 3.43 19.19
CA PHE A 89 7.09 4.10 18.23
C PHE A 89 6.41 3.11 17.27
N ALA A 90 7.16 2.17 16.71
CA ALA A 90 6.61 1.12 15.86
C ALA A 90 5.61 0.24 16.62
N ALA A 91 5.90 -0.08 17.90
CA ALA A 91 5.01 -0.85 18.76
C ALA A 91 3.67 -0.12 19.00
N GLU A 92 3.67 1.19 19.27
CA GLU A 92 2.43 1.95 19.45
C GLU A 92 1.54 1.93 18.20
N LEU A 93 2.15 2.04 17.02
CA LEU A 93 1.42 1.93 15.75
C LEU A 93 0.86 0.52 15.56
N LEU A 94 1.66 -0.50 15.88
CA LEU A 94 1.26 -1.90 15.75
C LEU A 94 0.14 -2.26 16.74
N ILE A 95 0.24 -1.86 18.01
CA ILE A 95 -0.78 -2.07 19.04
C ILE A 95 -2.16 -1.56 18.57
N SER A 96 -2.20 -0.37 17.98
CA SER A 96 -3.45 0.16 17.42
C SER A 96 -4.06 -0.77 16.36
N LYS A 97 -3.24 -1.35 15.48
CA LYS A 97 -3.68 -2.28 14.43
C LYS A 97 -4.11 -3.64 15.00
N LEU A 98 -3.36 -4.16 15.96
CA LEU A 98 -3.68 -5.42 16.62
C LEU A 98 -5.02 -5.33 17.38
N ARG A 99 -5.27 -4.18 18.02
CA ARG A 99 -6.55 -3.88 18.70
C ARG A 99 -7.70 -3.79 17.70
N GLU A 100 -7.53 -3.10 16.58
CA GLU A 100 -8.52 -3.04 15.51
C GLU A 100 -8.85 -4.43 14.94
N ALA A 101 -7.86 -5.34 14.91
CA ALA A 101 -8.00 -6.72 14.46
C ALA A 101 -8.48 -7.70 15.57
N GLY A 102 -8.59 -7.24 16.81
CA GLY A 102 -9.01 -8.06 17.97
C GLY A 102 -8.03 -9.18 18.32
N ILE A 103 -6.71 -8.93 18.17
CA ILE A 103 -5.63 -9.88 18.48
C ILE A 103 -4.54 -9.27 19.36
N GLU A 104 -4.78 -8.12 19.97
CA GLU A 104 -3.78 -7.42 20.81
C GLU A 104 -3.24 -8.32 21.92
N ASP A 105 -4.13 -9.07 22.60
CA ASP A 105 -3.78 -9.96 23.71
C ASP A 105 -3.17 -11.30 23.25
N ASP A 106 -3.31 -11.66 21.97
CA ASP A 106 -2.77 -12.91 21.42
C ASP A 106 -1.29 -12.77 21.04
N VAL A 107 -0.84 -11.55 20.69
CA VAL A 107 0.50 -11.29 20.14
C VAL A 107 1.50 -11.04 21.25
N ASP A 108 2.54 -11.87 21.33
CA ASP A 108 3.69 -11.66 22.24
C ASP A 108 4.59 -10.53 21.69
N LEU A 109 4.22 -9.28 22.03
CA LEU A 109 4.90 -8.07 21.55
C LEU A 109 5.94 -7.57 22.55
N HIS A 110 7.20 -7.60 22.16
CA HIS A 110 8.35 -7.11 22.92
C HIS A 110 8.77 -5.72 22.44
N ILE A 111 8.69 -4.74 23.35
CA ILE A 111 9.12 -3.35 23.05
C ILE A 111 10.60 -3.22 23.38
N VAL A 112 11.41 -3.04 22.33
CA VAL A 112 12.87 -2.93 22.43
C VAL A 112 13.26 -1.48 22.72
N ARG A 113 13.77 -1.21 23.92
CA ARG A 113 14.09 0.15 24.41
C ARG A 113 15.58 0.41 24.60
N ASP A 114 16.39 -0.61 24.59
CA ASP A 114 17.83 -0.54 24.87
C ASP A 114 18.65 -1.20 23.75
N GLU A 115 19.96 -0.92 23.79
CA GLU A 115 20.91 -1.40 22.79
C GLU A 115 21.37 -2.86 23.02
N ARG A 116 20.75 -3.57 23.97
CA ARG A 116 21.12 -4.96 24.23
C ARG A 116 20.69 -5.84 23.07
N PRO A 117 21.58 -6.71 22.61
CA PRO A 117 21.24 -7.65 21.56
C PRO A 117 20.07 -8.55 21.96
N LEU A 118 19.22 -8.85 21.00
CA LEU A 118 18.16 -9.85 21.12
C LEU A 118 18.75 -11.23 20.82
N GLU A 119 18.62 -12.15 21.78
CA GLU A 119 19.04 -13.55 21.63
C GLU A 119 17.83 -14.37 21.13
N LEU A 120 17.78 -14.65 19.83
CA LEU A 120 16.67 -15.29 19.14
C LEU A 120 17.10 -16.63 18.54
N GLY A 121 17.12 -17.67 19.36
CA GLY A 121 17.62 -18.98 18.95
C GLY A 121 19.08 -18.92 18.52
N PRO A 122 19.42 -19.30 17.26
CA PRO A 122 20.80 -19.20 16.74
C PRO A 122 21.19 -17.81 16.26
N PHE A 123 20.29 -16.83 16.34
CA PHE A 123 20.51 -15.44 15.93
C PHE A 123 20.75 -14.55 17.13
N ARG A 124 21.72 -13.65 16.99
CA ARG A 124 21.92 -12.53 17.90
C ARG A 124 21.74 -11.24 17.13
N VAL A 125 20.70 -10.47 17.44
CA VAL A 125 20.29 -9.30 16.67
C VAL A 125 20.55 -8.03 17.46
N THR A 126 21.41 -7.15 16.91
CA THR A 126 21.68 -5.82 17.48
C THR A 126 21.01 -4.77 16.59
N LEU A 127 20.20 -3.90 17.21
CA LEU A 127 19.56 -2.77 16.56
C LEU A 127 20.54 -1.60 16.47
N ILE A 128 20.58 -0.93 15.30
CA ILE A 128 21.46 0.21 15.02
C ILE A 128 20.59 1.35 14.54
N GLY A 129 20.53 2.46 15.27
CA GLY A 129 19.71 3.61 14.91
C GLY A 129 20.17 4.27 13.61
N LEU A 130 19.28 4.37 12.64
CA LEU A 130 19.48 5.13 11.41
C LEU A 130 18.38 6.18 11.27
N THR A 131 18.63 7.19 10.44
CA THR A 131 17.61 8.18 10.07
C THR A 131 16.79 7.72 8.86
N HIS A 132 15.51 8.06 8.88
CA HIS A 132 14.56 7.83 7.79
C HIS A 132 13.47 8.92 7.82
N SER A 133 12.39 8.76 7.07
CA SER A 133 11.23 9.68 7.11
C SER A 133 10.23 9.35 8.24
N THR A 134 10.53 8.40 9.11
CA THR A 134 9.78 8.07 10.32
C THR A 134 10.70 7.99 11.54
N LEU A 135 10.12 7.88 12.74
CA LEU A 135 10.87 7.79 13.99
C LEU A 135 11.44 6.40 14.23
N GLU A 136 12.56 6.35 14.97
CA GLU A 136 13.16 5.13 15.53
C GLU A 136 13.47 4.03 14.50
N MET A 137 13.88 4.43 13.29
CA MET A 137 14.35 3.48 12.28
C MET A 137 15.59 2.72 12.76
N GLN A 138 15.62 1.40 12.57
CA GLN A 138 16.69 0.50 12.98
C GLN A 138 17.22 -0.34 11.81
N ALA A 139 18.52 -0.27 11.56
CA ALA A 139 19.21 -1.37 10.89
C ALA A 139 19.47 -2.51 11.87
N LEU A 140 19.63 -3.72 11.35
CA LEU A 140 19.82 -4.93 12.15
C LEU A 140 21.17 -5.59 11.81
N ALA A 141 22.09 -5.66 12.80
CA ALA A 141 23.25 -6.54 12.70
C ALA A 141 22.82 -7.91 13.22
N ILE A 142 22.75 -8.89 12.33
CA ILE A 142 22.27 -10.26 12.59
C ILE A 142 23.49 -11.18 12.60
N GLU A 143 23.98 -11.51 13.79
CA GLU A 143 25.06 -12.46 13.98
C GLU A 143 24.52 -13.89 13.89
N THR A 144 25.21 -14.72 13.13
CA THR A 144 24.89 -16.15 12.96
C THR A 144 26.17 -16.97 13.10
N PRO A 145 26.12 -18.31 13.27
CA PRO A 145 27.33 -19.17 13.24
C PRO A 145 28.15 -19.09 11.93
N HIS A 146 27.58 -18.49 10.88
CA HIS A 146 28.17 -18.43 9.54
C HIS A 146 28.60 -17.01 9.11
N GLY A 147 28.56 -16.05 10.03
CA GLY A 147 28.92 -14.66 9.78
C GLY A 147 27.80 -13.68 10.11
N THR A 148 28.13 -12.40 10.06
CA THR A 148 27.22 -11.30 10.37
C THR A 148 26.58 -10.77 9.10
N LEU A 149 25.25 -10.61 9.13
CA LEU A 149 24.48 -9.93 8.10
C LEU A 149 24.10 -8.54 8.64
N LEU A 150 24.14 -7.52 7.79
CA LEU A 150 23.64 -6.19 8.11
C LEU A 150 22.44 -5.89 7.21
N HIS A 151 21.24 -5.89 7.80
CA HIS A 151 20.00 -5.54 7.11
C HIS A 151 19.66 -4.08 7.42
N THR A 152 19.71 -3.20 6.42
CA THR A 152 19.57 -1.77 6.65
C THR A 152 18.15 -1.33 6.99
N GLY A 153 17.10 -2.06 6.53
CA GLY A 153 15.77 -1.48 6.39
C GLY A 153 15.83 -0.25 5.47
N ASP A 154 14.92 0.70 5.66
CA ASP A 154 14.87 1.96 4.91
C ASP A 154 15.65 3.04 5.63
N TRP A 155 16.53 3.76 4.94
CA TRP A 155 17.43 4.66 5.63
C TRP A 155 17.90 5.84 4.77
N LYS A 156 18.48 6.82 5.42
CA LYS A 156 19.32 7.88 4.85
C LYS A 156 20.34 8.36 5.88
N PHE A 157 21.30 9.19 5.48
CA PHE A 157 22.15 9.91 6.41
C PHE A 157 21.72 11.37 6.53
N ASP A 158 20.82 11.66 7.47
CA ASP A 158 20.38 13.03 7.74
C ASP A 158 21.21 13.63 8.89
N VAL A 159 21.90 14.70 8.61
CA VAL A 159 22.73 15.40 9.61
C VAL A 159 21.92 16.28 10.55
N THR A 160 20.70 16.61 10.20
CA THR A 160 19.75 17.39 11.03
C THR A 160 18.33 16.82 10.91
N PRO A 161 18.06 15.63 11.47
CA PRO A 161 16.81 14.90 11.27
C PRO A 161 15.59 15.56 11.95
N MET A 162 15.81 16.57 12.77
CA MET A 162 14.83 17.33 13.55
C MET A 162 14.22 16.58 14.74
N LEU A 163 13.95 15.31 14.63
CA LEU A 163 13.48 14.44 15.69
C LEU A 163 14.35 13.18 15.79
N GLY A 164 14.65 12.77 17.00
CA GLY A 164 15.52 11.62 17.25
C GLY A 164 17.01 11.91 16.99
N PRO A 165 17.87 10.91 17.20
CA PRO A 165 19.31 11.02 16.96
C PRO A 165 19.63 10.98 15.45
N VAL A 166 20.84 11.41 15.10
CA VAL A 166 21.44 11.13 13.78
C VAL A 166 21.76 9.64 13.65
N SER A 167 21.97 9.18 12.42
CA SER A 167 22.38 7.79 12.16
C SER A 167 23.66 7.44 12.91
N ASP A 168 23.69 6.27 13.54
CA ASP A 168 24.85 5.77 14.30
C ASP A 168 25.91 5.17 13.36
N GLU A 169 26.68 6.05 12.72
CA GLU A 169 27.75 5.65 11.82
C GLU A 169 28.92 4.98 12.55
N ASP A 170 29.12 5.26 13.85
CA ASP A 170 30.18 4.65 14.64
C ASP A 170 29.86 3.18 14.93
N ALA A 171 28.60 2.86 15.22
CA ALA A 171 28.15 1.47 15.31
C ALA A 171 28.30 0.74 13.96
N LEU A 172 27.89 1.35 12.84
CA LEU A 172 28.08 0.78 11.50
C LEU A 172 29.57 0.49 11.22
N ARG A 173 30.46 1.42 11.55
CA ARG A 173 31.92 1.27 11.41
C ARG A 173 32.48 0.16 12.29
N ALA A 174 31.97 0.05 13.51
CA ALA A 174 32.37 -1.01 14.44
C ALA A 174 31.96 -2.40 13.91
N TRP A 175 30.77 -2.52 13.30
CA TRP A 175 30.35 -3.76 12.67
C TRP A 175 31.16 -4.07 11.40
N GLY A 176 31.44 -3.06 10.56
CA GLY A 176 32.35 -3.21 9.41
C GLY A 176 33.72 -3.75 9.82
N ALA A 177 34.33 -3.20 10.89
CA ALA A 177 35.61 -3.65 11.42
C ALA A 177 35.58 -5.10 11.96
N LYS A 178 34.43 -5.59 12.44
CA LYS A 178 34.23 -7.00 12.85
C LYS A 178 34.08 -7.95 11.65
N GLY A 179 33.75 -7.43 10.49
CA GLY A 179 33.45 -8.16 9.26
C GLY A 179 31.96 -8.40 9.05
N VAL A 180 31.43 -7.87 7.97
CA VAL A 180 30.05 -8.05 7.52
C VAL A 180 30.03 -8.95 6.28
N ARG A 181 29.45 -10.14 6.43
CA ARG A 181 29.34 -11.13 5.35
C ARG A 181 28.45 -10.64 4.22
N ALA A 182 27.28 -10.06 4.55
CA ALA A 182 26.39 -9.50 3.56
C ALA A 182 25.73 -8.22 4.08
N LEU A 183 25.68 -7.20 3.23
CA LEU A 183 24.90 -5.99 3.43
C LEU A 183 23.60 -6.11 2.61
N ILE A 184 22.47 -6.24 3.29
CA ILE A 184 21.12 -6.27 2.69
C ILE A 184 20.62 -4.83 2.74
N CYS A 185 20.53 -4.17 1.59
CA CYS A 185 20.47 -2.70 1.49
C CYS A 185 19.34 -2.19 0.61
N ASP A 186 18.63 -1.18 1.11
CA ASP A 186 17.60 -0.40 0.40
C ASP A 186 18.12 0.11 -0.95
N SER A 187 17.33 -0.07 -2.01
CA SER A 187 17.66 0.32 -3.40
C SER A 187 16.76 1.39 -3.99
N THR A 188 15.78 1.87 -3.25
CA THR A 188 14.70 2.73 -3.75
C THR A 188 15.18 3.94 -4.54
N ASN A 189 16.23 4.61 -4.09
CA ASN A 189 16.74 5.83 -4.72
C ASN A 189 18.06 5.66 -5.49
N ILE A 190 18.42 4.46 -5.91
CA ILE A 190 19.68 4.19 -6.63
C ILE A 190 19.87 5.05 -7.90
N PHE A 191 18.78 5.50 -8.52
CA PHE A 191 18.85 6.39 -9.69
C PHE A 191 19.04 7.87 -9.34
N SER A 192 18.94 8.26 -8.06
CA SER A 192 19.11 9.63 -7.60
C SER A 192 20.58 9.93 -7.33
N PRO A 193 21.20 10.92 -8.00
CA PRO A 193 22.56 11.36 -7.71
C PRO A 193 22.61 12.18 -6.42
N GLY A 194 23.80 12.35 -5.84
CA GLY A 194 24.02 13.17 -4.66
C GLY A 194 23.48 12.54 -3.39
N THR A 195 22.96 13.37 -2.47
CA THR A 195 22.38 13.01 -1.19
C THR A 195 20.87 13.21 -1.18
N SER A 196 20.17 12.57 -0.25
CA SER A 196 18.72 12.69 -0.07
C SER A 196 18.29 14.05 0.52
N GLY A 197 19.22 14.81 1.13
CA GLY A 197 18.96 16.07 1.80
C GLY A 197 18.52 15.93 3.26
N SER A 198 18.32 17.06 3.95
CA SER A 198 18.02 17.11 5.38
C SER A 198 16.62 17.65 5.69
N GLU A 199 15.95 17.09 6.70
CA GLU A 199 14.70 17.63 7.26
C GLU A 199 14.89 19.03 7.87
N GLY A 200 16.10 19.36 8.34
CA GLY A 200 16.42 20.70 8.81
C GLY A 200 16.32 21.76 7.72
N ASP A 201 16.80 21.45 6.50
CA ASP A 201 16.69 22.36 5.37
C ASP A 201 15.22 22.55 4.96
N VAL A 202 14.45 21.47 4.96
CA VAL A 202 12.99 21.52 4.69
C VAL A 202 12.27 22.37 5.70
N ARG A 203 12.58 22.24 7.02
CA ARG A 203 12.00 23.10 8.06
C ARG A 203 12.29 24.57 7.80
N ALA A 204 13.53 24.91 7.50
CA ALA A 204 13.93 26.29 7.20
C ALA A 204 13.18 26.85 5.99
N GLU A 205 13.01 26.06 4.94
CA GLU A 205 12.31 26.50 3.74
C GLU A 205 10.78 26.58 3.93
N LEU A 206 10.19 25.66 4.67
CA LEU A 206 8.76 25.75 5.04
C LEU A 206 8.47 27.03 5.83
N ILE A 207 9.31 27.41 6.79
CA ILE A 207 9.18 28.66 7.54
C ILE A 207 9.16 29.85 6.57
N LYS A 208 10.14 29.93 5.65
CA LYS A 208 10.21 31.02 4.64
C LYS A 208 9.00 31.02 3.71
N THR A 209 8.51 29.85 3.33
CA THR A 209 7.37 29.70 2.40
C THR A 209 6.06 30.15 3.05
N VAL A 210 5.90 29.94 4.36
CA VAL A 210 4.69 30.30 5.12
C VAL A 210 4.69 31.77 5.55
N GLN A 211 5.86 32.34 5.83
CA GLN A 211 5.98 33.73 6.29
C GLN A 211 5.38 34.73 5.30
N GLY A 212 4.67 35.74 5.83
CA GLY A 212 4.07 36.82 5.04
C GLY A 212 2.79 36.48 4.28
N ARG A 213 2.34 35.21 4.31
CA ARG A 213 1.08 34.79 3.68
C ARG A 213 -0.12 35.40 4.41
N LYS A 214 -1.10 35.90 3.64
CA LYS A 214 -2.30 36.58 4.18
C LYS A 214 -3.55 35.69 4.21
N GLY A 215 -3.59 34.63 3.38
CA GLY A 215 -4.67 33.66 3.34
C GLY A 215 -4.44 32.46 4.27
N LEU A 216 -5.28 31.45 4.14
CA LEU A 216 -5.08 30.15 4.75
C LEU A 216 -3.86 29.47 4.13
N VAL A 217 -3.04 28.85 4.96
CA VAL A 217 -1.92 28.02 4.51
C VAL A 217 -2.27 26.56 4.81
N VAL A 218 -2.22 25.73 3.78
CA VAL A 218 -2.38 24.29 3.90
C VAL A 218 -1.09 23.61 3.45
N ILE A 219 -0.51 22.79 4.31
CA ILE A 219 0.59 21.88 3.96
C ILE A 219 -0.01 20.48 3.83
N THR A 220 0.36 19.73 2.79
CA THR A 220 0.03 18.32 2.70
C THR A 220 1.30 17.49 2.64
N SER A 221 1.35 16.39 3.41
CA SER A 221 2.51 15.53 3.56
C SER A 221 2.07 14.10 3.92
N PHE A 222 3.01 13.16 3.89
CA PHE A 222 2.80 11.82 4.44
C PHE A 222 2.56 11.90 5.95
N ALA A 223 1.54 11.21 6.42
CA ALA A 223 1.19 11.23 7.84
C ALA A 223 2.26 10.57 8.73
N SER A 224 3.01 9.63 8.18
CA SER A 224 4.11 8.92 8.85
C SER A 224 5.34 9.79 9.09
N ASN A 225 5.50 10.92 8.37
CA ASN A 225 6.64 11.80 8.56
C ASN A 225 6.39 12.77 9.73
N VAL A 226 6.67 12.29 10.96
CA VAL A 226 6.47 13.07 12.20
C VAL A 226 7.40 14.28 12.26
N ALA A 227 8.62 14.21 11.70
CA ALA A 227 9.53 15.35 11.62
C ALA A 227 8.95 16.47 10.73
N ARG A 228 8.24 16.13 9.65
CA ARG A 228 7.53 17.09 8.81
C ARG A 228 6.32 17.69 9.51
N LEU A 229 5.59 16.89 10.31
CA LEU A 229 4.50 17.38 11.15
C LEU A 229 5.03 18.45 12.13
N GLU A 230 6.12 18.17 12.83
CA GLU A 230 6.75 19.11 13.75
C GLU A 230 7.27 20.36 13.01
N SER A 231 7.89 20.18 11.84
CA SER A 231 8.36 21.28 11.00
C SER A 231 7.23 22.21 10.53
N ALA A 232 6.05 21.64 10.21
CA ALA A 232 4.86 22.42 9.88
C ALA A 232 4.33 23.22 11.10
N ALA A 233 4.35 22.61 12.29
CA ALA A 233 4.00 23.31 13.53
C ALA A 233 4.98 24.47 13.84
N HIS A 234 6.29 24.25 13.63
CA HIS A 234 7.29 25.32 13.76
C HIS A 234 7.09 26.44 12.74
N ALA A 235 6.73 26.11 11.48
CA ALA A 235 6.43 27.11 10.47
C ALA A 235 5.17 27.92 10.82
N ALA A 236 4.15 27.29 11.39
CA ALA A 236 2.97 27.97 11.91
C ALA A 236 3.34 28.95 13.01
N LYS A 237 4.09 28.51 14.02
CA LYS A 237 4.55 29.35 15.15
C LYS A 237 5.39 30.54 14.67
N ALA A 238 6.33 30.31 13.75
CA ALA A 238 7.18 31.39 13.20
C ALA A 238 6.40 32.42 12.37
N ALA A 239 5.25 32.03 11.81
CA ALA A 239 4.34 32.93 11.09
C ALA A 239 3.22 33.54 11.97
N GLY A 240 3.23 33.30 13.30
CA GLY A 240 2.18 33.75 14.20
C GLY A 240 0.81 33.11 13.95
N ARG A 241 0.79 31.83 13.55
CA ARG A 241 -0.40 31.06 13.22
C ARG A 241 -0.61 29.92 14.21
N HIS A 242 -1.85 29.55 14.43
CA HIS A 242 -2.22 28.30 15.09
C HIS A 242 -2.02 27.14 14.14
N PHE A 243 -1.53 26.03 14.66
CA PHE A 243 -1.32 24.79 13.92
C PHE A 243 -2.51 23.85 14.08
N ALA A 244 -2.96 23.24 13.00
CA ALA A 244 -4.08 22.31 13.04
C ALA A 244 -3.81 21.05 12.20
N LEU A 245 -4.34 19.92 12.63
CA LEU A 245 -4.27 18.62 11.93
C LEU A 245 -5.61 18.27 11.28
N VAL A 246 -5.56 17.86 10.00
CA VAL A 246 -6.75 17.46 9.23
C VAL A 246 -6.49 16.09 8.58
N GLY A 247 -7.14 15.07 9.09
CA GLY A 247 -7.01 13.68 8.66
C GLY A 247 -6.68 12.72 9.80
N ARG A 248 -7.38 11.59 9.84
CA ARG A 248 -7.29 10.62 10.95
C ARG A 248 -5.89 10.03 11.14
N SER A 249 -5.19 9.72 10.04
CA SER A 249 -3.84 9.15 10.14
C SER A 249 -2.84 10.13 10.74
N LEU A 250 -2.94 11.44 10.49
CA LEU A 250 -2.07 12.45 11.15
C LEU A 250 -2.26 12.44 12.66
N TRP A 251 -3.50 12.37 13.14
CA TRP A 251 -3.78 12.26 14.57
C TRP A 251 -3.21 10.97 15.16
N LYS A 252 -3.36 9.82 14.46
CA LYS A 252 -2.81 8.54 14.91
C LYS A 252 -1.29 8.59 15.08
N PHE A 253 -0.56 9.16 14.11
CA PHE A 253 0.90 9.32 14.20
C PHE A 253 1.31 10.35 15.25
N TYR A 254 0.58 11.47 15.38
CA TYR A 254 0.79 12.47 16.42
C TYR A 254 0.63 11.88 17.83
N GLU A 255 -0.46 11.17 18.09
CA GLU A 255 -0.74 10.53 19.38
C GLU A 255 0.30 9.46 19.72
N ALA A 256 0.65 8.61 18.75
CA ALA A 256 1.70 7.60 18.94
C ALA A 256 3.05 8.25 19.29
N ALA A 257 3.46 9.30 18.57
CA ALA A 257 4.70 10.02 18.85
C ALA A 257 4.69 10.68 20.24
N ARG A 258 3.58 11.30 20.63
CA ARG A 258 3.40 11.89 21.97
C ARG A 258 3.51 10.86 23.08
N LYS A 259 2.89 9.69 22.89
CA LYS A 259 2.86 8.61 23.89
C LYS A 259 4.25 8.05 24.18
N VAL A 260 5.14 8.04 23.19
CA VAL A 260 6.51 7.56 23.35
C VAL A 260 7.51 8.69 23.67
N GLY A 261 7.03 9.91 23.94
CA GLY A 261 7.84 11.01 24.45
C GLY A 261 8.33 12.02 23.41
N TYR A 262 8.02 11.83 22.12
CA TYR A 262 8.28 12.86 21.09
C TYR A 262 7.22 13.96 21.12
N LEU A 263 7.52 15.10 20.49
CA LEU A 263 6.62 16.26 20.36
C LEU A 263 6.13 16.85 21.69
N SER A 264 6.86 16.61 22.80
CA SER A 264 6.49 17.07 24.15
C SER A 264 6.39 18.59 24.23
N ASP A 265 7.27 19.32 23.51
CA ASP A 265 7.37 20.78 23.51
C ASP A 265 6.45 21.45 22.47
N MET A 266 5.74 20.66 21.70
CA MET A 266 4.78 21.15 20.70
C MET A 266 3.44 21.47 21.37
N ALA A 267 2.89 22.67 21.10
CA ALA A 267 1.52 22.98 21.51
C ALA A 267 0.53 21.99 20.88
N GLU A 268 -0.53 21.65 21.58
CA GLU A 268 -1.57 20.76 21.07
C GLU A 268 -2.18 21.33 19.79
N PRO A 269 -2.24 20.55 18.70
CA PRO A 269 -2.83 20.99 17.45
C PRO A 269 -4.34 21.19 17.57
N LEU A 270 -4.88 22.19 16.88
CA LEU A 270 -6.31 22.32 16.70
C LEU A 270 -6.85 21.19 15.78
N ASN A 271 -8.09 20.78 16.00
CA ASN A 271 -8.81 19.95 15.04
C ASN A 271 -9.39 20.82 13.89
N ASP A 272 -9.94 20.19 12.87
CA ASP A 272 -10.51 20.85 11.68
C ASP A 272 -11.66 21.81 12.00
N LYS A 273 -12.50 21.49 12.99
CA LYS A 273 -13.63 22.31 13.43
C LYS A 273 -13.17 23.57 14.18
N GLU A 274 -12.20 23.42 15.08
CA GLU A 274 -11.58 24.53 15.80
C GLU A 274 -10.85 25.47 14.83
N ALA A 275 -10.09 24.89 13.89
CA ALA A 275 -9.38 25.63 12.87
C ALA A 275 -10.33 26.44 11.95
N ALA A 276 -11.48 25.88 11.60
CA ALA A 276 -12.49 26.55 10.77
C ALA A 276 -13.11 27.77 11.47
N ALA A 277 -13.12 27.81 12.80
CA ALA A 277 -13.63 28.94 13.59
C ALA A 277 -12.65 30.11 13.69
N MET A 278 -11.38 29.90 13.30
CA MET A 278 -10.32 30.91 13.41
C MET A 278 -10.23 31.80 12.16
N PRO A 279 -9.70 33.03 12.28
CA PRO A 279 -9.35 33.85 11.13
C PRO A 279 -8.34 33.12 10.22
N ARG A 280 -8.57 33.14 8.90
CA ARG A 280 -7.77 32.37 7.91
C ARG A 280 -6.27 32.68 7.92
N ASP A 281 -5.91 33.93 8.16
CA ASP A 281 -4.52 34.39 8.29
C ASP A 281 -3.86 33.95 9.61
N LYS A 282 -4.62 33.36 10.52
CA LYS A 282 -4.16 32.89 11.84
C LYS A 282 -4.06 31.36 11.93
N VAL A 283 -4.28 30.65 10.84
CA VAL A 283 -4.26 29.19 10.83
C VAL A 283 -3.29 28.67 9.77
N LEU A 284 -2.57 27.59 10.10
CA LEU A 284 -1.89 26.69 9.19
C LEU A 284 -2.43 25.28 9.42
N LEU A 285 -2.89 24.66 8.35
CA LEU A 285 -3.37 23.27 8.37
C LEU A 285 -2.28 22.34 7.86
N LEU A 286 -2.05 21.21 8.52
CA LEU A 286 -1.39 20.05 7.94
C LEU A 286 -2.46 18.99 7.64
N CYS A 287 -2.53 18.52 6.39
CA CYS A 287 -3.54 17.56 5.98
C CYS A 287 -2.95 16.35 5.23
N THR A 288 -3.69 15.23 5.25
CA THR A 288 -3.41 14.04 4.44
C THR A 288 -3.82 14.24 2.99
N GLY A 289 -3.37 13.37 2.08
CA GLY A 289 -3.78 13.40 0.68
C GLY A 289 -2.72 13.98 -0.25
N CYS A 290 -1.43 13.90 0.13
CA CYS A 290 -0.31 14.45 -0.65
C CYS A 290 -0.02 13.66 -1.95
N GLN A 291 -0.61 12.50 -2.13
CA GLN A 291 -0.50 11.68 -3.34
C GLN A 291 -1.80 11.69 -4.18
N GLY A 292 -2.76 12.53 -3.82
CA GLY A 292 -4.04 12.62 -4.52
C GLY A 292 -5.02 11.51 -4.16
N GLU A 293 -4.83 10.84 -3.01
CA GLU A 293 -5.71 9.78 -2.53
C GLU A 293 -7.16 10.29 -2.43
N ALA A 294 -8.10 9.63 -3.10
CA ALA A 294 -9.49 10.08 -3.20
C ALA A 294 -10.18 10.28 -1.84
N ARG A 295 -9.80 9.48 -0.83
CA ARG A 295 -10.29 9.59 0.55
C ARG A 295 -9.43 10.52 1.41
N GLY A 296 -8.33 11.06 0.87
CA GLY A 296 -7.45 12.00 1.55
C GLY A 296 -8.13 13.34 1.84
N ALA A 297 -7.73 14.01 2.92
CA ALA A 297 -8.31 15.29 3.29
C ALA A 297 -8.10 16.35 2.19
N MET A 298 -6.91 16.35 1.54
CA MET A 298 -6.59 17.33 0.48
C MET A 298 -7.52 17.20 -0.73
N ALA A 299 -7.82 15.98 -1.18
CA ALA A 299 -8.74 15.75 -2.30
C ALA A 299 -10.15 16.29 -1.99
N ARG A 300 -10.65 16.03 -0.77
CA ARG A 300 -11.94 16.53 -0.32
C ARG A 300 -11.97 18.07 -0.18
N ILE A 301 -10.89 18.66 0.31
CA ILE A 301 -10.73 20.12 0.43
C ILE A 301 -10.71 20.77 -0.96
N ALA A 302 -9.98 20.20 -1.92
CA ALA A 302 -9.89 20.74 -3.28
C ALA A 302 -11.20 20.63 -4.05
N ASN A 303 -11.99 19.58 -3.81
CA ASN A 303 -13.32 19.37 -4.41
C ASN A 303 -14.45 20.12 -3.68
N ASP A 304 -14.13 20.93 -2.68
CA ASP A 304 -15.11 21.65 -1.82
C ASP A 304 -16.08 20.71 -1.07
N ASP A 305 -15.66 19.47 -0.81
CA ASP A 305 -16.43 18.39 -0.16
C ASP A 305 -15.99 18.13 1.30
N HIS A 306 -15.01 18.87 1.82
CA HIS A 306 -14.61 18.71 3.21
C HIS A 306 -15.60 19.40 4.15
N PRO A 307 -16.06 18.78 5.26
CA PRO A 307 -17.12 19.31 6.12
C PRO A 307 -16.83 20.69 6.71
N GLN A 308 -15.56 20.96 7.03
CA GLN A 308 -15.15 22.14 7.78
C GLN A 308 -14.25 23.10 6.99
N VAL A 309 -13.40 22.58 6.12
CA VAL A 309 -12.35 23.36 5.45
C VAL A 309 -12.77 23.71 4.02
N ARG A 310 -12.69 25.00 3.69
CA ARG A 310 -12.94 25.55 2.35
C ARG A 310 -11.78 26.43 1.91
N LEU A 311 -11.25 26.22 0.71
CA LEU A 311 -10.23 27.10 0.12
C LEU A 311 -10.90 28.29 -0.58
N LYS A 312 -10.16 29.41 -0.63
CA LYS A 312 -10.58 30.65 -1.30
C LYS A 312 -9.39 31.26 -2.04
N LYS A 313 -9.66 32.04 -3.06
CA LYS A 313 -8.65 32.84 -3.75
C LYS A 313 -7.73 33.56 -2.75
N GLY A 314 -6.41 33.42 -2.94
CA GLY A 314 -5.37 33.97 -2.07
C GLY A 314 -4.91 33.04 -0.95
N ASP A 315 -5.47 31.82 -0.84
CA ASP A 315 -4.92 30.73 -0.03
C ASP A 315 -3.77 30.04 -0.78
N VAL A 316 -2.96 29.28 -0.05
CA VAL A 316 -1.86 28.50 -0.61
C VAL A 316 -1.89 27.06 -0.12
N VAL A 317 -1.65 26.13 -1.03
CA VAL A 317 -1.44 24.71 -0.73
C VAL A 317 -0.01 24.33 -1.05
N ILE A 318 0.71 23.80 -0.07
CA ILE A 318 2.11 23.40 -0.12
C ILE A 318 2.18 21.88 -0.11
N PHE A 319 2.61 21.27 -1.23
CA PHE A 319 2.82 19.83 -1.34
C PHE A 319 4.23 19.47 -0.88
N SER A 320 4.37 19.17 0.41
CA SER A 320 5.64 18.79 1.05
C SER A 320 5.89 17.29 0.90
N SER A 321 5.84 16.82 -0.35
CA SER A 321 6.02 15.41 -0.75
C SER A 321 6.51 15.33 -2.19
N LYS A 322 7.21 14.24 -2.51
CA LYS A 322 7.52 13.86 -3.90
C LYS A 322 6.36 13.07 -4.49
N ILE A 323 6.15 13.20 -5.79
CA ILE A 323 5.17 12.37 -6.51
C ILE A 323 5.69 10.93 -6.58
N ILE A 324 4.93 9.98 -6.04
CA ILE A 324 5.22 8.55 -6.20
C ILE A 324 4.81 8.14 -7.62
N PRO A 325 5.67 7.43 -8.37
CA PRO A 325 5.31 6.92 -9.70
C PRO A 325 3.98 6.16 -9.68
N GLY A 326 3.10 6.48 -10.63
CA GLY A 326 1.72 5.95 -10.70
C GLY A 326 0.66 6.90 -10.16
N ASN A 327 1.00 7.83 -9.27
CA ASN A 327 0.06 8.83 -8.73
C ASN A 327 0.03 10.14 -9.54
N ASP A 328 0.89 10.28 -10.54
CA ASP A 328 1.07 11.51 -11.32
C ASP A 328 -0.26 12.07 -11.86
N LYS A 329 -1.06 11.21 -12.48
CA LYS A 329 -2.31 11.61 -13.13
C LYS A 329 -3.32 12.17 -12.11
N THR A 330 -3.51 11.49 -11.00
CA THR A 330 -4.45 11.88 -9.95
C THR A 330 -3.99 13.18 -9.29
N LEU A 331 -2.68 13.29 -9.02
CA LEU A 331 -2.11 14.48 -8.39
C LEU A 331 -2.18 15.70 -9.31
N TYR A 332 -1.92 15.55 -10.62
CA TYR A 332 -2.08 16.66 -11.57
C TYR A 332 -3.55 17.09 -11.72
N GLN A 333 -4.51 16.17 -11.64
CA GLN A 333 -5.93 16.54 -11.58
C GLN A 333 -6.24 17.40 -10.35
N LEU A 334 -5.69 17.02 -9.18
CA LEU A 334 -5.82 17.79 -7.95
C LEU A 334 -5.20 19.19 -8.08
N HIS A 335 -3.97 19.29 -8.63
CA HIS A 335 -3.33 20.59 -8.88
C HIS A 335 -4.13 21.46 -9.84
N ASN A 336 -4.69 20.88 -10.92
CA ASN A 336 -5.54 21.61 -11.86
C ASN A 336 -6.81 22.14 -11.18
N GLN A 337 -7.44 21.35 -10.33
CA GLN A 337 -8.62 21.77 -9.57
C GLN A 337 -8.30 22.97 -8.65
N LEU A 338 -7.16 22.92 -7.94
CA LEU A 338 -6.71 24.04 -7.12
C LEU A 338 -6.42 25.29 -7.96
N ALA A 339 -5.73 25.14 -9.09
CA ALA A 339 -5.41 26.25 -9.98
C ALA A 339 -6.66 26.91 -10.59
N LEU A 340 -7.69 26.13 -10.99
CA LEU A 340 -8.97 26.64 -11.48
C LEU A 340 -9.72 27.46 -10.41
N ASN A 341 -9.51 27.14 -9.13
CA ASN A 341 -10.06 27.90 -8.00
C ASN A 341 -9.17 29.06 -7.55
N GLU A 342 -8.15 29.42 -8.36
CA GLU A 342 -7.19 30.48 -8.08
C GLU A 342 -6.43 30.31 -6.76
N ILE A 343 -6.15 29.05 -6.37
CA ILE A 343 -5.34 28.67 -5.22
C ILE A 343 -3.89 28.52 -5.65
N GLU A 344 -2.98 29.15 -4.94
CA GLU A 344 -1.55 28.97 -5.19
C GLU A 344 -1.11 27.56 -4.77
N VAL A 345 -0.43 26.87 -5.65
CA VAL A 345 0.17 25.55 -5.41
C VAL A 345 1.69 25.69 -5.39
N VAL A 346 2.32 25.21 -4.31
CA VAL A 346 3.77 25.17 -4.15
C VAL A 346 4.21 23.72 -4.03
N THR A 347 5.18 23.29 -4.85
CA THR A 347 5.68 21.91 -4.92
C THR A 347 7.21 21.87 -4.69
N GLU A 348 7.77 20.67 -4.60
CA GLU A 348 9.23 20.46 -4.54
C GLU A 348 10.00 21.05 -5.74
N LYS A 349 9.33 21.25 -6.88
CA LYS A 349 9.93 21.87 -8.06
C LYS A 349 10.08 23.38 -7.93
N ASP A 350 9.26 24.01 -7.10
CA ASP A 350 9.25 25.44 -6.86
C ASP A 350 10.20 25.82 -5.72
N ARG A 351 10.27 24.97 -4.68
CA ARG A 351 11.06 25.18 -3.48
C ARG A 351 11.52 23.86 -2.86
N PRO A 352 12.68 23.78 -2.19
CA PRO A 352 13.18 22.58 -1.54
C PRO A 352 12.39 22.26 -0.24
N ILE A 353 11.11 21.96 -0.40
CA ILE A 353 10.16 21.67 0.71
C ILE A 353 9.95 20.20 0.96
N HIS A 354 10.73 19.35 0.31
CA HIS A 354 10.71 17.90 0.48
C HIS A 354 12.11 17.31 0.35
N VAL A 355 12.38 16.26 1.13
CA VAL A 355 13.55 15.39 1.00
C VAL A 355 13.10 13.93 1.10
N SER A 356 13.82 13.04 0.42
CA SER A 356 13.53 11.61 0.45
C SER A 356 13.89 10.99 1.81
N GLY A 357 13.21 9.90 2.17
CA GLY A 357 13.57 9.05 3.29
C GLY A 357 14.62 7.99 2.94
N HIS A 358 14.91 7.78 1.65
CA HIS A 358 15.79 6.71 1.17
C HIS A 358 17.12 7.25 0.64
N PRO A 359 18.21 6.46 0.71
CA PRO A 359 19.56 6.90 0.38
C PRO A 359 19.72 7.13 -1.13
N SER A 360 20.33 8.27 -1.48
CA SER A 360 20.83 8.53 -2.83
C SER A 360 22.25 7.96 -3.01
N ARG A 361 22.82 8.07 -4.21
CA ARG A 361 24.11 7.39 -4.56
C ARG A 361 25.29 7.73 -3.65
N ASP A 362 25.41 8.97 -3.18
CA ASP A 362 26.54 9.35 -2.33
C ASP A 362 26.41 8.76 -0.92
N GLU A 363 25.17 8.64 -0.41
CA GLU A 363 24.90 7.97 0.86
C GLU A 363 25.13 6.46 0.75
N LEU A 364 24.70 5.83 -0.35
CA LEU A 364 24.98 4.42 -0.62
C LEU A 364 26.50 4.15 -0.67
N ARG A 365 27.25 4.98 -1.39
CA ARG A 365 28.73 4.91 -1.43
C ARG A 365 29.32 4.99 -0.02
N ARG A 366 28.87 5.99 0.77
CA ARG A 366 29.33 6.16 2.15
C ARG A 366 29.00 4.96 3.02
N MET A 367 27.83 4.36 2.90
CA MET A 367 27.46 3.13 3.61
C MET A 367 28.42 1.99 3.26
N TYR A 368 28.73 1.81 1.97
CA TYR A 368 29.64 0.76 1.52
C TYR A 368 31.08 0.98 2.03
N GLU A 369 31.55 2.23 2.06
CA GLU A 369 32.86 2.60 2.60
C GLU A 369 32.97 2.37 4.12
N ILE A 370 31.87 2.62 4.86
CA ILE A 370 31.82 2.41 6.31
C ILE A 370 31.76 0.93 6.65
N VAL A 371 30.89 0.17 5.98
CA VAL A 371 30.59 -1.23 6.33
C VAL A 371 31.58 -2.21 5.70
N GLN A 372 32.08 -1.93 4.49
CA GLN A 372 32.99 -2.79 3.73
C GLN A 372 32.52 -4.26 3.67
N PRO A 373 31.28 -4.54 3.22
CA PRO A 373 30.74 -5.88 3.24
C PRO A 373 31.47 -6.80 2.24
N GLU A 374 31.49 -8.12 2.50
CA GLU A 374 32.00 -9.10 1.53
C GLU A 374 31.07 -9.19 0.30
N MET A 375 29.76 -9.00 0.48
CA MET A 375 28.79 -8.97 -0.60
C MET A 375 27.65 -7.98 -0.35
N LEU A 376 27.04 -7.47 -1.43
CA LEU A 376 25.86 -6.61 -1.42
C LEU A 376 24.64 -7.40 -1.91
N ILE A 377 23.53 -7.28 -1.18
CA ILE A 377 22.23 -7.80 -1.57
C ILE A 377 21.24 -6.63 -1.62
N PRO A 378 20.96 -6.07 -2.80
CA PRO A 378 19.95 -5.03 -2.95
C PRO A 378 18.55 -5.57 -2.64
N VAL A 379 17.78 -4.81 -1.87
CA VAL A 379 16.37 -5.09 -1.53
C VAL A 379 15.54 -3.82 -1.66
N HIS A 380 14.23 -3.88 -1.38
CA HIS A 380 13.32 -2.74 -1.39
C HIS A 380 13.36 -1.97 -2.70
N GLY A 381 13.07 -2.66 -3.82
CA GLY A 381 13.11 -2.07 -5.15
C GLY A 381 12.58 -3.00 -6.23
N GLU A 382 12.12 -2.38 -7.31
CA GLU A 382 11.83 -3.11 -8.55
C GLU A 382 13.12 -3.74 -9.12
N ALA A 383 13.00 -4.73 -9.98
CA ALA A 383 14.16 -5.42 -10.57
C ALA A 383 15.23 -4.46 -11.15
N ARG A 384 14.81 -3.35 -11.76
CA ARG A 384 15.74 -2.34 -12.30
C ARG A 384 16.55 -1.64 -11.21
N HIS A 385 15.95 -1.41 -10.02
CA HIS A 385 16.66 -0.80 -8.88
C HIS A 385 17.70 -1.78 -8.32
N LEU A 386 17.30 -3.03 -8.10
CA LEU A 386 18.18 -4.08 -7.58
C LEU A 386 19.40 -4.31 -8.49
N ILE A 387 19.17 -4.41 -9.81
CA ILE A 387 20.22 -4.62 -10.82
C ILE A 387 21.17 -3.42 -10.85
N GLU A 388 20.63 -2.19 -10.86
CA GLU A 388 21.46 -0.99 -10.93
C GLU A 388 22.28 -0.80 -9.64
N GLN A 389 21.72 -1.09 -8.47
CA GLN A 389 22.45 -0.98 -7.21
C GLN A 389 23.56 -2.04 -7.11
N ALA A 390 23.29 -3.27 -7.55
CA ALA A 390 24.32 -4.30 -7.64
C ALA A 390 25.48 -3.86 -8.57
N ARG A 391 25.14 -3.32 -9.76
CA ARG A 391 26.11 -2.77 -10.70
C ARG A 391 26.91 -1.62 -10.08
N PHE A 392 26.23 -0.67 -9.44
CA PHE A 392 26.83 0.50 -8.79
C PHE A 392 27.78 0.09 -7.65
N GLY A 393 27.35 -0.85 -6.79
CA GLY A 393 28.18 -1.35 -5.70
C GLY A 393 29.51 -1.95 -6.20
N VAL A 394 29.44 -2.83 -7.19
CA VAL A 394 30.63 -3.51 -7.70
C VAL A 394 31.47 -2.60 -8.60
N LYS A 395 30.87 -1.95 -9.62
CA LYS A 395 31.63 -1.22 -10.63
C LYS A 395 32.06 0.17 -10.20
N ASP A 396 31.19 0.88 -9.48
CA ASP A 396 31.40 2.30 -9.16
C ASP A 396 31.93 2.51 -7.72
N CYS A 397 31.67 1.54 -6.82
CA CYS A 397 32.11 1.59 -5.42
C CYS A 397 33.14 0.53 -5.05
N GLY A 398 33.46 -0.43 -5.93
CA GLY A 398 34.54 -1.41 -5.73
C GLY A 398 34.23 -2.53 -4.74
N LEU A 399 32.94 -2.81 -4.47
CA LEU A 399 32.57 -3.95 -3.64
C LEU A 399 32.98 -5.27 -4.31
N PRO A 400 33.36 -6.30 -3.53
CA PRO A 400 33.85 -7.57 -4.08
C PRO A 400 32.80 -8.27 -4.96
N GLU A 401 31.55 -8.36 -4.50
CA GLU A 401 30.45 -9.00 -5.22
C GLU A 401 29.08 -8.43 -4.81
N ALA A 402 28.09 -8.64 -5.67
CA ALA A 402 26.69 -8.33 -5.39
C ALA A 402 25.77 -9.38 -6.00
N HIS A 403 24.69 -9.72 -5.31
CA HIS A 403 23.72 -10.71 -5.76
C HIS A 403 22.32 -10.10 -5.79
N VAL A 404 21.68 -10.15 -6.95
CA VAL A 404 20.28 -9.75 -7.11
C VAL A 404 19.41 -10.94 -6.80
N VAL A 405 18.44 -10.75 -5.92
CA VAL A 405 17.42 -11.74 -5.54
C VAL A 405 16.03 -11.18 -5.82
N LEU A 406 15.11 -12.06 -6.16
CA LEU A 406 13.70 -11.73 -6.29
C LEU A 406 12.90 -12.42 -5.19
N ASN A 407 11.67 -12.00 -4.98
CA ASN A 407 10.77 -12.68 -4.05
C ASN A 407 10.68 -14.16 -4.39
N GLY A 408 10.83 -15.00 -3.38
CA GLY A 408 10.84 -16.47 -3.50
C GLY A 408 12.21 -17.12 -3.68
N ASP A 409 13.23 -16.37 -4.06
CA ASP A 409 14.57 -16.93 -4.21
C ASP A 409 15.15 -17.41 -2.87
N ILE A 410 15.69 -18.63 -2.83
CA ILE A 410 16.47 -19.12 -1.69
C ILE A 410 17.94 -18.84 -1.99
N LEU A 411 18.49 -17.78 -1.36
CA LEU A 411 19.91 -17.45 -1.49
C LEU A 411 20.69 -17.95 -0.26
N GLN A 412 21.63 -18.87 -0.48
CA GLN A 412 22.63 -19.23 0.52
C GLN A 412 23.67 -18.11 0.62
N LEU A 413 23.79 -17.48 1.79
CA LEU A 413 24.79 -16.43 2.07
C LEU A 413 26.09 -16.99 2.65
N GLY A 414 26.04 -18.15 3.26
CA GLY A 414 27.16 -18.87 3.88
C GLY A 414 26.70 -20.24 4.42
N PRO A 415 27.66 -21.13 4.80
CA PRO A 415 29.09 -21.03 4.54
C PRO A 415 29.46 -21.22 3.05
N GLY A 416 30.61 -20.70 2.66
CA GLY A 416 31.14 -20.84 1.29
C GLY A 416 30.64 -19.76 0.32
N THR A 417 30.75 -20.04 -0.98
CA THR A 417 30.35 -19.12 -2.04
C THR A 417 28.84 -18.97 -2.09
N PRO A 418 28.31 -17.74 -2.17
CA PRO A 418 26.88 -17.50 -2.29
C PRO A 418 26.30 -18.18 -3.51
N LYS A 419 25.12 -18.76 -3.37
CA LYS A 419 24.42 -19.39 -4.49
C LYS A 419 22.91 -19.45 -4.28
N LYS A 420 22.16 -19.36 -5.36
CA LYS A 420 20.74 -19.66 -5.36
C LYS A 420 20.54 -21.18 -5.24
N LEU A 421 19.81 -21.61 -4.20
CA LEU A 421 19.54 -23.03 -3.92
C LEU A 421 18.25 -23.52 -4.60
N GLY A 422 17.29 -22.62 -4.82
CA GLY A 422 15.97 -22.93 -5.34
C GLY A 422 15.03 -21.75 -5.17
N GLU A 423 13.75 -22.04 -5.22
CA GLU A 423 12.68 -21.06 -5.05
C GLU A 423 11.58 -21.63 -4.15
N VAL A 424 10.88 -20.75 -3.43
CA VAL A 424 9.66 -21.07 -2.68
C VAL A 424 8.47 -20.36 -3.33
N PRO A 425 7.23 -20.87 -3.13
CA PRO A 425 6.03 -20.18 -3.56
C PRO A 425 5.94 -18.78 -2.92
N VAL A 426 5.66 -17.79 -3.72
CA VAL A 426 5.38 -16.40 -3.30
C VAL A 426 4.19 -15.87 -4.09
N GLY A 427 3.57 -14.83 -3.57
CA GLY A 427 2.42 -14.22 -4.20
C GLY A 427 1.94 -13.00 -3.46
N ARG A 428 0.76 -12.54 -3.86
CA ARG A 428 0.09 -11.39 -3.27
C ARG A 428 -1.31 -11.80 -2.83
N LEU A 429 -1.67 -11.48 -1.59
CA LEU A 429 -3.02 -11.66 -1.07
C LEU A 429 -3.71 -10.30 -0.97
N ALA A 430 -4.88 -10.18 -1.56
CA ALA A 430 -5.77 -9.03 -1.39
C ALA A 430 -6.46 -9.12 -0.03
N VAL A 431 -6.52 -8.01 0.69
CA VAL A 431 -7.31 -7.88 1.91
C VAL A 431 -8.73 -7.47 1.51
N ASP A 432 -9.64 -8.44 1.51
CA ASP A 432 -11.06 -8.23 1.19
C ASP A 432 -11.92 -8.31 2.45
N ALA A 433 -13.16 -7.84 2.41
CA ALA A 433 -14.11 -7.95 3.51
C ALA A 433 -14.38 -9.40 3.94
N SER A 434 -14.22 -10.36 3.03
CA SER A 434 -14.35 -11.81 3.30
C SER A 434 -13.07 -12.44 3.86
N GLY A 435 -11.97 -11.70 4.00
CA GLY A 435 -10.66 -12.17 4.44
C GLY A 435 -9.57 -12.05 3.39
N LEU A 436 -8.48 -12.81 3.57
CA LEU A 436 -7.36 -12.82 2.62
C LEU A 436 -7.68 -13.69 1.40
N VAL A 437 -7.54 -13.11 0.22
CA VAL A 437 -7.86 -13.74 -1.06
C VAL A 437 -6.68 -13.61 -2.01
N LEU A 438 -6.31 -14.68 -2.71
CA LEU A 438 -5.29 -14.60 -3.77
C LEU A 438 -5.70 -13.55 -4.81
N THR A 439 -4.77 -12.66 -5.21
CA THR A 439 -5.03 -11.64 -6.23
C THR A 439 -5.41 -12.23 -7.59
N ALA A 440 -5.01 -13.48 -7.85
CA ALA A 440 -5.38 -14.26 -9.02
C ALA A 440 -6.73 -15.01 -8.87
N ALA A 441 -7.44 -14.89 -7.72
CA ALA A 441 -8.69 -15.61 -7.49
C ALA A 441 -9.77 -15.22 -8.52
N GLU A 442 -10.59 -16.18 -8.89
CA GLU A 442 -11.67 -16.00 -9.88
C GLU A 442 -12.63 -14.87 -9.48
N MET A 443 -12.92 -14.72 -8.17
CA MET A 443 -13.75 -13.65 -7.64
C MET A 443 -13.21 -12.26 -8.04
N LEU A 444 -11.92 -12.02 -7.89
CA LEU A 444 -11.29 -10.74 -8.25
C LEU A 444 -11.20 -10.55 -9.77
N GLN A 445 -10.96 -11.62 -10.51
CA GLN A 445 -11.02 -11.60 -11.98
C GLN A 445 -12.44 -11.24 -12.47
N ASN A 446 -13.47 -11.77 -11.82
CA ASN A 446 -14.86 -11.43 -12.14
C ASN A 446 -15.20 -9.99 -11.79
N ARG A 447 -14.76 -9.45 -10.64
CA ARG A 447 -14.90 -8.00 -10.32
C ARG A 447 -14.26 -7.13 -11.41
N ARG A 448 -13.06 -7.48 -11.88
CA ARG A 448 -12.38 -6.78 -12.97
C ARG A 448 -13.16 -6.85 -14.28
N ARG A 449 -13.69 -8.04 -14.63
CA ARG A 449 -14.53 -8.20 -15.84
C ARG A 449 -15.80 -7.37 -15.73
N LEU A 450 -16.45 -7.35 -14.57
CA LEU A 450 -17.65 -6.53 -14.29
C LEU A 450 -17.35 -5.04 -14.47
N SER A 451 -16.25 -4.53 -13.91
CA SER A 451 -15.88 -3.11 -14.02
C SER A 451 -15.62 -2.68 -15.47
N GLN A 452 -15.06 -3.56 -16.31
CA GLN A 452 -14.69 -3.26 -17.69
C GLN A 452 -15.84 -3.46 -18.70
N ASN A 453 -16.67 -4.47 -18.49
CA ASN A 453 -17.64 -4.92 -19.50
C ASN A 453 -19.10 -4.80 -19.05
N GLY A 454 -19.36 -4.52 -17.77
CA GLY A 454 -20.69 -4.56 -17.21
C GLY A 454 -21.22 -6.00 -17.02
N ALA A 455 -22.51 -6.08 -16.66
CA ALA A 455 -23.20 -7.34 -16.44
C ALA A 455 -24.50 -7.44 -17.24
N ALA A 456 -24.91 -8.66 -17.54
CA ALA A 456 -26.22 -8.99 -18.09
C ALA A 456 -26.85 -10.11 -17.28
N MET A 457 -28.10 -9.92 -16.86
CA MET A 457 -28.89 -10.93 -16.16
C MET A 457 -30.07 -11.31 -17.06
N ILE A 458 -30.29 -12.61 -17.19
CA ILE A 458 -31.35 -13.17 -18.04
C ILE A 458 -32.25 -14.05 -17.17
N VAL A 459 -33.54 -13.94 -17.35
CA VAL A 459 -34.53 -14.85 -16.77
C VAL A 459 -35.37 -15.43 -17.89
N LEU A 460 -35.43 -16.75 -17.94
CA LEU A 460 -36.30 -17.52 -18.84
C LEU A 460 -37.32 -18.25 -18.00
N VAL A 461 -38.58 -18.17 -18.40
CA VAL A 461 -39.68 -18.96 -17.82
C VAL A 461 -40.16 -19.93 -18.87
N VAL A 462 -39.99 -21.24 -18.61
CA VAL A 462 -40.29 -22.32 -19.58
C VAL A 462 -41.21 -23.36 -18.96
N ASP A 463 -41.90 -24.11 -19.82
CA ASP A 463 -42.72 -25.24 -19.43
C ASP A 463 -41.89 -26.58 -19.42
N GLU A 464 -42.57 -27.71 -19.20
CA GLU A 464 -41.97 -29.04 -19.19
C GLU A 464 -41.36 -29.42 -20.55
N ASP A 465 -41.90 -28.90 -21.65
CA ASP A 465 -41.43 -29.12 -23.02
C ASP A 465 -40.30 -28.14 -23.43
N SER A 466 -39.87 -27.25 -22.49
CA SER A 466 -38.85 -26.22 -22.72
C SER A 466 -39.28 -25.10 -23.66
N GLU A 467 -40.58 -24.88 -23.81
CA GLU A 467 -41.14 -23.73 -24.52
C GLU A 467 -41.27 -22.53 -23.60
N LEU A 468 -40.98 -21.32 -24.12
CA LEU A 468 -41.10 -20.09 -23.36
C LEU A 468 -42.58 -19.84 -22.99
N ILE A 469 -42.88 -19.66 -21.71
CA ILE A 469 -44.18 -19.28 -21.20
C ILE A 469 -44.38 -17.75 -21.25
N GLU A 470 -43.27 -17.01 -21.02
CA GLU A 470 -43.22 -15.54 -21.06
C GLU A 470 -42.01 -15.09 -21.90
N ASP A 471 -42.08 -13.85 -22.40
CA ASP A 471 -40.94 -13.22 -23.08
C ASP A 471 -39.71 -13.22 -22.19
N PRO A 472 -38.51 -13.52 -22.73
CA PRO A 472 -37.27 -13.47 -21.99
C PRO A 472 -37.08 -12.09 -21.33
N ARG A 473 -36.65 -12.06 -20.08
CA ARG A 473 -36.30 -10.82 -19.39
C ARG A 473 -34.79 -10.63 -19.34
N VAL A 474 -34.36 -9.47 -19.86
CA VAL A 474 -32.92 -9.10 -19.86
C VAL A 474 -32.73 -7.80 -19.08
N SER A 475 -31.78 -7.83 -18.13
CA SER A 475 -31.30 -6.63 -17.43
C SER A 475 -29.84 -6.42 -17.76
N LEU A 476 -29.47 -5.18 -18.11
CA LEU A 476 -28.10 -4.79 -18.45
C LEU A 476 -27.62 -3.74 -17.44
N ILE A 477 -26.42 -3.95 -16.86
CA ILE A 477 -25.83 -3.08 -15.86
C ILE A 477 -24.47 -2.59 -16.34
N GLY A 478 -24.28 -1.25 -16.42
CA GLY A 478 -23.00 -0.63 -16.81
C GLY A 478 -22.62 -0.84 -18.28
N ILE A 479 -23.59 -1.08 -19.18
CA ILE A 479 -23.34 -1.37 -20.60
C ILE A 479 -23.75 -0.21 -21.51
N ALA A 480 -24.90 0.41 -21.29
CA ALA A 480 -25.45 1.54 -22.04
C ALA A 480 -26.34 2.38 -21.13
N GLU A 481 -26.89 3.49 -21.61
CA GLU A 481 -27.81 4.37 -20.87
C GLU A 481 -29.02 4.79 -21.72
N GLY A 482 -30.11 5.20 -21.07
CA GLY A 482 -31.25 5.85 -21.68
C GLY A 482 -31.93 5.04 -22.80
N ALA A 483 -32.11 5.66 -23.96
CA ALA A 483 -32.77 5.05 -25.12
C ALA A 483 -32.00 3.88 -25.71
N ASP A 484 -30.66 4.00 -25.75
CA ASP A 484 -29.76 2.95 -26.27
C ASP A 484 -29.87 1.70 -25.41
N MET A 485 -29.99 1.82 -24.10
CA MET A 485 -30.19 0.71 -23.17
C MET A 485 -31.49 -0.04 -23.49
N ARG A 486 -32.60 0.68 -23.65
CA ARG A 486 -33.89 0.04 -23.97
C ARG A 486 -33.87 -0.68 -25.31
N ALA A 487 -33.27 -0.07 -26.34
CA ALA A 487 -33.13 -0.68 -27.65
C ALA A 487 -32.27 -1.97 -27.58
N LEU A 488 -31.15 -1.91 -26.84
CA LEU A 488 -30.24 -3.03 -26.69
C LEU A 488 -30.88 -4.20 -25.93
N ILE A 489 -31.68 -3.92 -24.89
CA ILE A 489 -32.44 -4.93 -24.15
C ILE A 489 -33.44 -5.62 -25.10
N ALA A 490 -34.24 -4.86 -25.85
CA ALA A 490 -35.23 -5.40 -26.79
C ALA A 490 -34.56 -6.24 -27.91
N ASP A 491 -33.38 -5.82 -28.40
CA ASP A 491 -32.59 -6.62 -29.35
C ASP A 491 -32.09 -7.92 -28.77
N ALA A 492 -31.65 -7.90 -27.50
CA ALA A 492 -31.17 -9.08 -26.78
C ALA A 492 -32.31 -10.08 -26.53
N GLU A 493 -33.50 -9.61 -26.10
CA GLU A 493 -34.68 -10.43 -25.87
C GLU A 493 -35.12 -11.11 -27.18
N ARG A 494 -35.26 -10.35 -28.26
CA ARG A 494 -35.57 -10.92 -29.61
C ARG A 494 -34.52 -11.93 -30.10
N ALA A 495 -33.26 -11.71 -29.75
CA ALA A 495 -32.19 -12.65 -30.11
C ALA A 495 -32.29 -13.96 -29.33
N ILE A 496 -32.66 -13.91 -28.05
CA ILE A 496 -32.90 -15.10 -27.22
C ILE A 496 -34.04 -15.91 -27.81
N GLU A 497 -35.20 -15.30 -28.05
CA GLU A 497 -36.39 -15.97 -28.65
C GLU A 497 -36.01 -16.69 -29.95
N ARG A 498 -35.32 -16.00 -30.86
CA ARG A 498 -34.89 -16.55 -32.13
C ARG A 498 -33.91 -17.73 -31.99
N GLU A 499 -32.97 -17.69 -31.06
CA GLU A 499 -32.00 -18.76 -30.87
C GLU A 499 -32.60 -19.95 -30.11
N LEU A 500 -33.49 -19.72 -29.14
CA LEU A 500 -34.21 -20.80 -28.45
C LEU A 500 -35.21 -21.52 -29.40
N GLY A 501 -35.92 -20.76 -30.26
CA GLY A 501 -36.78 -21.37 -31.28
C GLY A 501 -36.11 -22.32 -32.26
N LYS A 502 -34.74 -22.27 -32.37
CA LYS A 502 -33.97 -23.24 -33.18
C LYS A 502 -33.63 -24.51 -32.40
N VAL A 503 -33.65 -24.45 -31.06
CA VAL A 503 -33.30 -25.60 -30.19
C VAL A 503 -34.49 -26.51 -29.97
N ASN A 504 -35.73 -25.99 -29.95
CA ASN A 504 -36.96 -26.70 -29.63
C ASN A 504 -37.43 -27.71 -30.72
N GLY A 505 -36.56 -28.48 -31.36
CA GLY A 505 -36.96 -29.34 -32.46
C GLY A 505 -36.81 -30.84 -32.24
N ARG A 506 -36.21 -31.35 -31.17
CA ARG A 506 -35.90 -32.80 -31.10
C ARG A 506 -36.04 -33.51 -29.75
N ARG A 507 -36.01 -32.81 -28.60
CA ARG A 507 -36.27 -33.28 -27.21
C ARG A 507 -36.39 -32.02 -26.33
N PRO A 508 -37.10 -32.09 -25.17
CA PRO A 508 -37.00 -31.02 -24.18
C PRO A 508 -35.53 -30.73 -23.89
N ALA A 509 -35.12 -29.48 -24.06
CA ALA A 509 -33.75 -29.04 -23.77
C ALA A 509 -33.53 -28.99 -22.25
N ASP A 510 -32.35 -29.38 -21.78
CA ASP A 510 -32.03 -29.16 -20.37
C ASP A 510 -31.81 -27.66 -20.05
N ASP A 511 -31.95 -27.30 -18.79
CA ASP A 511 -31.85 -25.91 -18.34
C ASP A 511 -30.49 -25.31 -18.66
N ASP A 512 -29.41 -26.07 -18.59
CA ASP A 512 -28.06 -25.64 -18.93
C ASP A 512 -27.94 -25.25 -20.40
N MET A 513 -28.54 -26.05 -21.32
CA MET A 513 -28.56 -25.77 -22.75
C MET A 513 -29.33 -24.47 -23.05
N LEU A 514 -30.50 -24.29 -22.43
CA LEU A 514 -31.30 -23.07 -22.57
C LEU A 514 -30.54 -21.86 -22.08
N ALA A 515 -29.97 -21.94 -20.87
CA ALA A 515 -29.17 -20.86 -20.26
C ALA A 515 -27.97 -20.50 -21.13
N GLN A 516 -27.19 -21.47 -21.58
CA GLN A 516 -26.02 -21.21 -22.43
C GLN A 516 -26.41 -20.60 -23.79
N THR A 517 -27.55 -20.97 -24.34
CA THR A 517 -28.05 -20.45 -25.61
C THR A 517 -28.44 -18.97 -25.43
N ALA A 518 -29.17 -18.63 -24.38
CA ALA A 518 -29.54 -17.26 -24.05
C ALA A 518 -28.31 -16.39 -23.76
N VAL A 519 -27.36 -16.88 -22.94
CA VAL A 519 -26.09 -16.21 -22.66
C VAL A 519 -25.33 -15.88 -23.95
N ARG A 520 -25.21 -16.82 -24.87
CA ARG A 520 -24.54 -16.62 -26.16
C ARG A 520 -25.26 -15.58 -27.01
N ALA A 521 -26.60 -15.60 -27.06
CA ALA A 521 -27.40 -14.63 -27.78
C ALA A 521 -27.18 -13.22 -27.29
N VAL A 522 -27.30 -12.97 -25.97
CA VAL A 522 -27.10 -11.65 -25.36
C VAL A 522 -25.67 -11.14 -25.56
N ARG A 523 -24.66 -11.98 -25.29
CA ARG A 523 -23.26 -11.61 -25.50
C ARG A 523 -22.95 -11.22 -26.95
N LYS A 524 -23.58 -11.89 -27.93
CA LYS A 524 -23.43 -11.57 -29.35
C LYS A 524 -24.02 -10.20 -29.67
N VAL A 525 -25.24 -9.91 -29.19
CA VAL A 525 -25.92 -8.63 -29.42
C VAL A 525 -25.11 -7.49 -28.79
N VAL A 526 -24.74 -7.60 -27.53
CA VAL A 526 -23.96 -6.55 -26.83
C VAL A 526 -22.62 -6.32 -27.52
N ARG A 527 -21.93 -7.40 -27.92
CA ARG A 527 -20.65 -7.28 -28.62
C ARG A 527 -20.78 -6.60 -29.98
N GLN A 528 -21.86 -6.84 -30.71
CA GLN A 528 -22.10 -6.20 -31.99
C GLN A 528 -22.43 -4.72 -31.85
N ALA A 529 -23.14 -4.36 -30.77
CA ALA A 529 -23.53 -2.97 -30.52
C ALA A 529 -22.38 -2.08 -30.04
N ASN A 530 -21.54 -2.56 -29.12
CA ASN A 530 -20.52 -1.70 -28.49
C ASN A 530 -19.18 -2.39 -28.17
N GLY A 531 -18.95 -3.62 -28.68
CA GLY A 531 -17.69 -4.37 -28.50
C GLY A 531 -17.50 -5.02 -27.12
N ARG A 532 -18.37 -4.77 -26.15
CA ARG A 532 -18.26 -5.29 -24.77
C ARG A 532 -18.64 -6.76 -24.68
N ARG A 533 -18.10 -7.43 -23.66
CA ARG A 533 -18.37 -8.84 -23.35
C ARG A 533 -18.82 -8.96 -21.89
N PRO A 534 -20.10 -8.66 -21.59
CA PRO A 534 -20.57 -8.62 -20.21
C PRO A 534 -20.45 -9.96 -19.50
N VAL A 535 -20.25 -9.90 -18.18
CA VAL A 535 -20.48 -11.05 -17.31
C VAL A 535 -21.97 -11.34 -17.38
N THR A 536 -22.35 -12.54 -17.85
CA THR A 536 -23.75 -12.86 -18.18
C THR A 536 -24.16 -14.10 -17.44
N GLU A 537 -25.24 -13.98 -16.67
CA GLU A 537 -25.89 -15.06 -15.93
C GLU A 537 -27.31 -15.24 -16.45
N CYS A 538 -27.79 -16.48 -16.48
CA CYS A 538 -29.14 -16.84 -16.90
C CYS A 538 -29.78 -17.78 -15.88
N ALA A 539 -30.91 -17.39 -15.35
CA ALA A 539 -31.77 -18.25 -14.55
C ALA A 539 -32.88 -18.84 -15.45
N VAL A 540 -33.07 -20.14 -15.39
CA VAL A 540 -34.19 -20.83 -16.03
C VAL A 540 -35.17 -21.26 -14.94
N VAL A 541 -36.39 -20.81 -15.05
CA VAL A 541 -37.51 -21.17 -14.16
C VAL A 541 -38.45 -22.09 -14.92
N ARG A 542 -38.58 -23.36 -14.52
CA ARG A 542 -39.46 -24.35 -15.12
C ARG A 542 -40.75 -24.42 -14.31
N LEU A 543 -41.91 -24.24 -14.96
CA LEU A 543 -43.22 -24.27 -14.32
C LEU A 543 -43.96 -25.56 -14.75
N GLU A 544 -44.49 -26.31 -13.76
CA GLU A 544 -45.35 -27.45 -13.98
C GLU A 544 -46.79 -27.01 -14.31
N GLU A 545 -47.58 -27.86 -14.99
CA GLU A 545 -48.92 -27.52 -15.48
C GLU A 545 -49.87 -26.96 -14.39
N GLY A 546 -49.73 -27.42 -13.13
CA GLY A 546 -50.55 -26.95 -12.00
C GLY A 546 -50.16 -25.57 -11.45
N GLU A 547 -48.93 -25.06 -11.75
CA GLU A 547 -48.44 -23.78 -11.24
C GLU A 547 -48.75 -22.58 -12.15
N ARG A 548 -49.14 -22.85 -13.41
CA ARG A 548 -49.52 -21.81 -14.40
C ARG A 548 -50.68 -20.90 -13.92
N VAL A 549 -51.63 -21.47 -13.20
CA VAL A 549 -52.83 -20.73 -12.73
C VAL A 549 -52.51 -19.89 -11.51
N ALA A 550 -51.66 -20.38 -10.61
CA ALA A 550 -51.31 -19.68 -9.37
C ALA A 550 -50.32 -18.50 -9.57
N ALA A 551 -49.45 -18.59 -10.57
CA ALA A 551 -48.51 -17.51 -10.90
C ALA A 551 -49.22 -16.33 -11.59
N ALA A 552 -50.12 -16.58 -12.53
CA ALA A 552 -50.88 -15.55 -13.24
C ALA A 552 -51.78 -14.72 -12.30
N ASP A 553 -52.36 -15.35 -11.26
CA ASP A 553 -53.21 -14.66 -10.30
C ASP A 553 -52.43 -13.84 -9.26
N LYS A 554 -51.25 -14.32 -8.80
CA LYS A 554 -50.37 -13.58 -7.88
C LYS A 554 -49.72 -12.34 -8.49
N TRP A 555 -49.48 -12.34 -9.82
CA TRP A 555 -48.95 -11.16 -10.50
C TRP A 555 -50.01 -10.07 -10.73
N LYS A 556 -51.28 -10.44 -10.90
CA LYS A 556 -52.39 -9.47 -11.03
C LYS A 556 -52.70 -8.75 -9.71
N GLU A 557 -52.36 -9.36 -8.57
CA GLU A 557 -52.53 -8.74 -7.24
C GLU A 557 -51.32 -7.87 -6.81
N ALA A 558 -50.18 -7.99 -7.49
CA ALA A 558 -48.93 -7.29 -7.15
C ALA A 558 -48.61 -6.06 -8.02
N VAL A 559 -49.47 -5.76 -9.04
CA VAL A 559 -49.42 -4.56 -9.89
C VAL A 559 -50.68 -3.70 -9.61
#